data_74cbb560e33777a98bdad9f8975cd21b
#
_entry.id   74cbb560e33777a98bdad9f8975cd21b
#
_cell.length_a   1.000
_cell.length_b   1.000
_cell.length_c   1.000
_cell.angle_alpha   90.00
_cell.angle_beta   90.00
_cell.angle_gamma   90.00
#
_symmetry.space_group_name_H-M   'P 1'
#
loop_
_entity.id
_entity.type
_entity.pdbx_description
1 polymer ?
#
loop_
_entity_poly.entity_id
_entity_poly.type
_entity_poly.pdbx_seq_one_letter_code
_entity_poly.pdbx_strand_id
1 'polypeptide(L)'
;MLLFLDFDGVLHSAYAFRQEQMFSQVPLFERFFRQPENARIQFVISSTWRSGRDLAALRRPFSPDIAQRIIGKTPEHVATSPIATREQEILCYLADNLISNEPWLALDDARSYFHHHSQRVHFCTAGTGLTERDLPALAQLIARIRSHDSAA
;
A
#
# COMPACT_ATOMS: atom_id res chain seq x y z
N MET A 1 11.79 -4.99 1.99
CA MET A 1 10.45 -5.14 1.32
C MET A 1 9.61 -3.91 1.58
N LEU A 2 8.98 -3.40 0.54
CA LEU A 2 8.09 -2.24 0.59
C LEU A 2 6.64 -2.64 0.35
N LEU A 3 5.72 -2.01 1.08
CA LEU A 3 4.29 -2.03 0.81
C LEU A 3 3.87 -0.64 0.30
N PHE A 4 3.33 -0.60 -0.91
CA PHE A 4 2.68 0.58 -1.45
C PHE A 4 1.22 0.59 -1.02
N LEU A 5 0.83 1.61 -0.25
CA LEU A 5 -0.43 1.64 0.50
C LEU A 5 -1.38 2.70 -0.05
N ASP A 6 -2.56 2.27 -0.47
CA ASP A 6 -3.69 3.18 -0.70
C ASP A 6 -4.50 3.41 0.59
N PHE A 7 -5.28 4.47 0.63
CA PHE A 7 -6.13 4.82 1.77
C PHE A 7 -7.61 4.53 1.49
N ASP A 8 -8.17 5.15 0.45
CA ASP A 8 -9.58 4.96 0.08
C ASP A 8 -9.80 3.53 -0.41
N GLY A 9 -10.82 2.85 0.11
CA GLY A 9 -11.09 1.46 -0.22
C GLY A 9 -10.13 0.45 0.40
N VAL A 10 -9.20 0.89 1.28
CA VAL A 10 -8.22 0.06 2.00
C VAL A 10 -8.27 0.33 3.50
N LEU A 11 -7.96 1.54 3.96
CA LEU A 11 -7.96 1.90 5.38
C LEU A 11 -9.33 2.35 5.88
N HIS A 12 -10.25 2.57 4.98
CA HIS A 12 -11.67 2.82 5.16
C HIS A 12 -12.41 2.52 3.85
N SER A 13 -13.74 2.48 3.90
CA SER A 13 -14.55 2.35 2.69
C SER A 13 -14.26 3.48 1.70
N ALA A 14 -14.14 3.18 0.41
CA ALA A 14 -14.05 4.19 -0.63
C ALA A 14 -15.27 5.13 -0.67
N TYR A 15 -16.37 4.72 -0.06
CA TYR A 15 -17.62 5.50 0.07
C TYR A 15 -17.77 6.20 1.42
N ALA A 16 -16.74 6.18 2.26
CA ALA A 16 -16.75 6.88 3.53
C ALA A 16 -16.84 8.41 3.30
N PHE A 17 -17.79 9.06 3.95
CA PHE A 17 -17.99 10.51 3.86
C PHE A 17 -18.08 11.20 5.24
N ARG A 18 -18.21 10.41 6.31
CA ARG A 18 -18.22 10.91 7.69
C ARG A 18 -16.84 10.74 8.31
N GLN A 19 -16.46 11.70 9.13
CA GLN A 19 -15.12 11.69 9.76
C GLN A 19 -14.90 10.45 10.64
N GLU A 20 -15.92 9.97 11.34
CA GLU A 20 -15.83 8.75 12.16
C GLU A 20 -15.68 7.45 11.37
N GLN A 21 -15.93 7.47 10.07
CA GLN A 21 -15.72 6.33 9.17
C GLN A 21 -14.30 6.28 8.62
N MET A 22 -13.60 7.42 8.62
CA MET A 22 -12.25 7.53 8.10
C MET A 22 -11.27 6.71 8.94
N PHE A 23 -10.40 5.99 8.27
CA PHE A 23 -9.34 5.19 8.88
C PHE A 23 -9.84 4.09 9.83
N SER A 24 -11.09 3.63 9.66
CA SER A 24 -11.71 2.60 10.51
C SER A 24 -10.96 1.26 10.46
N GLN A 25 -10.19 0.98 9.39
CA GLN A 25 -9.41 -0.25 9.23
C GLN A 25 -7.94 -0.10 9.67
N VAL A 26 -7.51 1.06 10.12
CA VAL A 26 -6.14 1.26 10.62
C VAL A 26 -5.81 0.30 11.78
N PRO A 27 -6.68 0.08 12.80
CA PRO A 27 -6.37 -0.89 13.85
C PRO A 27 -6.09 -2.31 13.35
N LEU A 28 -6.84 -2.78 12.34
CA LEU A 28 -6.63 -4.08 11.71
C LEU A 28 -5.31 -4.12 10.94
N PHE A 29 -5.04 -3.10 10.14
CA PHE A 29 -3.79 -2.94 9.41
C PHE A 29 -2.59 -2.97 10.36
N GLU A 30 -2.61 -2.17 11.41
CA GLU A 30 -1.53 -2.08 12.38
C GLU A 30 -1.31 -3.41 13.11
N ARG A 31 -2.38 -4.08 13.53
CA ARG A 31 -2.29 -5.39 14.17
C ARG A 31 -1.59 -6.42 13.27
N PHE A 32 -1.93 -6.46 11.99
CA PHE A 32 -1.32 -7.36 11.02
C PHE A 32 0.17 -7.05 10.82
N PHE A 33 0.51 -5.78 10.64
CA PHE A 33 1.89 -5.39 10.38
C PHE A 33 2.78 -5.30 11.63
N ARG A 34 2.22 -5.42 12.83
CA ARG A 34 2.98 -5.61 14.08
C ARG A 34 3.42 -7.05 14.32
N GLN A 35 2.87 -8.01 13.59
CA GLN A 35 3.33 -9.40 13.71
C GLN A 35 4.81 -9.50 13.37
N PRO A 36 5.60 -10.32 14.11
CA PRO A 36 7.06 -10.38 13.95
C PRO A 36 7.52 -10.60 12.52
N GLU A 37 6.83 -11.46 11.78
CA GLU A 37 7.10 -11.73 10.37
C GLU A 37 6.92 -10.51 9.46
N ASN A 38 6.09 -9.55 9.83
CA ASN A 38 5.78 -8.36 9.05
C ASN A 38 6.49 -7.09 9.55
N ALA A 39 7.18 -7.16 10.70
CA ALA A 39 7.71 -6.00 11.41
C ALA A 39 8.74 -5.18 10.59
N ARG A 40 9.42 -5.81 9.62
CA ARG A 40 10.44 -5.15 8.78
C ARG A 40 9.88 -4.56 7.49
N ILE A 41 8.58 -4.72 7.20
CA ILE A 41 7.97 -4.12 6.01
C ILE A 41 7.84 -2.61 6.23
N GLN A 42 8.35 -1.81 5.30
CA GLN A 42 8.20 -0.36 5.29
C GLN A 42 7.09 0.04 4.33
N PHE A 43 6.50 1.20 4.54
CA PHE A 43 5.35 1.67 3.80
C PHE A 43 5.68 2.88 2.95
N VAL A 44 5.14 2.91 1.73
CA VAL A 44 5.16 4.06 0.82
C VAL A 44 3.71 4.39 0.48
N ILE A 45 3.30 5.62 0.70
CA ILE A 45 1.93 6.03 0.41
C ILE A 45 1.73 6.14 -1.10
N SER A 46 0.78 5.36 -1.61
CA SER A 46 0.40 5.28 -3.02
C SER A 46 -1.11 5.58 -3.16
N SER A 47 -1.53 6.70 -2.61
CA SER A 47 -2.93 7.14 -2.55
C SER A 47 -3.05 8.57 -3.09
N THR A 48 -4.21 8.92 -3.62
CA THR A 48 -4.52 10.31 -4.00
C THR A 48 -4.43 11.27 -2.82
N TRP A 49 -4.52 10.77 -1.59
CA TRP A 49 -4.31 11.56 -0.37
C TRP A 49 -2.93 12.22 -0.30
N ARG A 50 -1.94 11.73 -1.05
CA ARG A 50 -0.58 12.33 -1.08
C ARG A 50 -0.54 13.70 -1.77
N SER A 51 -1.58 13.99 -2.58
CA SER A 51 -1.64 15.26 -3.30
C SER A 51 -1.76 16.43 -2.32
N GLY A 52 -0.84 17.37 -2.42
CA GLY A 52 -0.80 18.56 -1.56
C GLY A 52 -0.52 18.28 -0.06
N ARG A 53 -0.16 17.05 0.32
CA ARG A 53 0.17 16.70 1.71
C ARG A 53 1.62 16.27 1.85
N ASP A 54 2.25 16.71 2.93
CA ASP A 54 3.55 16.23 3.34
C ASP A 54 3.46 14.86 4.05
N LEU A 55 4.60 14.25 4.28
CA LEU A 55 4.68 12.93 4.90
C LEU A 55 4.18 12.96 6.36
N ALA A 56 4.37 14.06 7.07
CA ALA A 56 3.88 14.23 8.43
C ALA A 56 2.35 14.18 8.50
N ALA A 57 1.68 14.83 7.56
CA ALA A 57 0.21 14.79 7.46
C ALA A 57 -0.29 13.39 7.11
N LEU A 58 0.39 12.67 6.22
CA LEU A 58 0.03 11.31 5.81
C LEU A 58 0.24 10.27 6.94
N ARG A 59 1.12 10.54 7.88
CA ARG A 59 1.39 9.68 9.05
C ARG A 59 0.37 9.83 10.18
N ARG A 60 -0.38 10.93 10.23
CA ARG A 60 -1.31 11.25 11.35
C ARG A 60 -2.32 10.16 11.70
N PRO A 61 -2.88 9.40 10.74
CA PRO A 61 -3.85 8.35 11.08
C PRO A 61 -3.26 7.17 11.84
N PHE A 62 -1.94 7.02 11.87
CA PHE A 62 -1.27 5.83 12.38
C PHE A 62 -0.68 6.04 13.77
N SER A 63 -0.59 4.95 14.53
CA SER A 63 0.18 4.93 15.77
C SER A 63 1.67 5.21 15.51
N PRO A 64 2.42 5.78 16.47
CA PRO A 64 3.81 6.21 16.25
C PRO A 64 4.74 5.12 15.72
N ASP A 65 4.61 3.87 16.18
CA ASP A 65 5.42 2.73 15.76
C ASP A 65 5.19 2.35 14.27
N ILE A 66 3.97 2.48 13.78
CA ILE A 66 3.63 2.26 12.37
C ILE A 66 3.95 3.50 11.54
N ALA A 67 3.64 4.70 12.04
CA ALA A 67 3.90 5.96 11.35
C ALA A 67 5.37 6.13 10.95
N GLN A 68 6.31 5.76 11.81
CA GLN A 68 7.76 5.83 11.51
C GLN A 68 8.19 4.86 10.40
N ARG A 69 7.42 3.82 10.09
CA ARG A 69 7.67 2.89 8.99
C ARG A 69 7.17 3.43 7.64
N ILE A 70 6.43 4.52 7.62
CA ILE A 70 6.03 5.22 6.40
C ILE A 70 7.21 6.10 5.97
N ILE A 71 7.94 5.65 4.94
CA ILE A 71 9.21 6.24 4.54
C ILE A 71 9.12 7.18 3.34
N GLY A 72 7.99 7.20 2.64
CA GLY A 72 7.83 8.03 1.45
C GLY A 72 6.42 7.99 0.88
N LYS A 73 6.28 8.65 -0.25
CA LYS A 73 5.07 8.65 -1.08
C LYS A 73 5.45 8.57 -2.56
N THR A 74 4.63 7.92 -3.38
CA THR A 74 4.87 7.83 -4.82
C THR A 74 4.76 9.20 -5.49
N PRO A 75 5.50 9.44 -6.59
CA PRO A 75 5.35 10.65 -7.39
C PRO A 75 3.96 10.70 -8.05
N GLU A 76 3.53 11.90 -8.41
CA GLU A 76 2.28 12.15 -9.12
C GLU A 76 2.57 12.54 -10.58
N HIS A 77 1.63 12.27 -11.46
CA HIS A 77 1.66 12.72 -12.87
C HIS A 77 2.87 12.20 -13.68
N VAL A 78 3.43 11.05 -13.30
CA VAL A 78 4.58 10.44 -14.00
C VAL A 78 4.16 9.34 -14.97
N ALA A 79 2.90 8.91 -14.95
CA ALA A 79 2.40 7.89 -15.83
C ALA A 79 2.41 8.37 -17.30
N THR A 80 3.07 7.61 -18.17
CA THR A 80 3.19 7.88 -19.61
C THR A 80 2.08 7.23 -20.43
N SER A 81 1.27 6.38 -19.79
CA SER A 81 0.14 5.66 -20.38
C SER A 81 -1.05 5.73 -19.42
N PRO A 82 -2.30 5.75 -19.91
CA PRO A 82 -3.48 5.68 -19.06
C PRO A 82 -3.72 4.29 -18.45
N ILE A 83 -2.94 3.28 -18.84
CA ILE A 83 -3.04 1.91 -18.35
C ILE A 83 -2.09 1.73 -17.17
N ALA A 84 -2.57 1.10 -16.08
CA ALA A 84 -1.77 0.77 -14.92
C ALA A 84 -1.03 1.98 -14.31
N THR A 85 -1.71 3.09 -14.18
CA THR A 85 -1.11 4.38 -13.78
C THR A 85 -0.43 4.33 -12.43
N ARG A 86 -1.03 3.64 -11.46
CA ARG A 86 -0.46 3.50 -10.10
C ARG A 86 0.76 2.59 -10.08
N GLU A 87 0.73 1.51 -10.87
CA GLU A 87 1.91 0.65 -11.01
C GLU A 87 3.07 1.40 -11.65
N GLN A 88 2.83 2.27 -12.64
CA GLN A 88 3.87 3.14 -13.20
C GLN A 88 4.46 4.10 -12.14
N GLU A 89 3.62 4.70 -11.30
CA GLU A 89 4.08 5.57 -10.20
C GLU A 89 4.93 4.81 -9.18
N ILE A 90 4.57 3.55 -8.88
CA ILE A 90 5.36 2.66 -8.01
C ILE A 90 6.73 2.38 -8.63
N LEU A 91 6.76 1.98 -9.89
CA LEU A 91 8.02 1.68 -10.59
C LEU A 91 8.91 2.92 -10.72
N CYS A 92 8.32 4.10 -10.93
CA CYS A 92 9.04 5.37 -10.92
C CYS A 92 9.66 5.64 -9.54
N TYR A 93 8.89 5.47 -8.45
CA TYR A 93 9.41 5.61 -7.09
C TYR A 93 10.62 4.70 -6.82
N LEU A 94 10.52 3.44 -7.23
CA LEU A 94 11.61 2.48 -7.04
C LEU A 94 12.88 2.87 -7.83
N ALA A 95 12.71 3.35 -9.06
CA ALA A 95 13.80 3.78 -9.90
C ALA A 95 14.47 5.06 -9.37
N ASP A 96 13.68 6.07 -9.00
CA ASP A 96 14.16 7.36 -8.50
C ASP A 96 14.94 7.23 -7.19
N ASN A 97 14.61 6.22 -6.37
CA ASN A 97 15.30 5.93 -5.13
C ASN A 97 16.43 4.89 -5.28
N LEU A 98 16.73 4.43 -6.51
CA LEU A 98 17.76 3.43 -6.82
C LEU A 98 17.55 2.08 -6.11
N ILE A 99 16.30 1.69 -5.92
CA ILE A 99 15.87 0.45 -5.25
C ILE A 99 14.99 -0.42 -6.15
N SER A 100 15.23 -0.42 -7.44
CA SER A 100 14.42 -1.15 -8.42
C SER A 100 14.34 -2.67 -8.16
N ASN A 101 15.31 -3.22 -7.45
CA ASN A 101 15.34 -4.64 -7.06
C ASN A 101 14.74 -4.91 -5.67
N GLU A 102 14.28 -3.88 -4.97
CA GLU A 102 13.66 -4.08 -3.65
C GLU A 102 12.35 -4.85 -3.80
N PRO A 103 12.14 -5.93 -3.03
CA PRO A 103 10.87 -6.63 -2.99
C PRO A 103 9.73 -5.69 -2.62
N TRP A 104 8.66 -5.70 -3.42
CA TRP A 104 7.52 -4.84 -3.16
C TRP A 104 6.18 -5.52 -3.42
N LEU A 105 5.17 -5.02 -2.73
CA LEU A 105 3.76 -5.33 -2.98
C LEU A 105 2.92 -4.06 -2.84
N ALA A 106 1.69 -4.11 -3.35
CA ALA A 106 0.71 -3.04 -3.17
C ALA A 106 -0.55 -3.57 -2.46
N LEU A 107 -1.18 -2.69 -1.71
CA LEU A 107 -2.49 -2.89 -1.10
C LEU A 107 -3.40 -1.77 -1.58
N ASP A 108 -4.39 -2.13 -2.40
CA ASP A 108 -5.23 -1.19 -3.16
C ASP A 108 -6.62 -1.79 -3.39
N ASP A 109 -7.59 -1.01 -3.85
CA ASP A 109 -8.92 -1.48 -4.22
C ASP A 109 -9.19 -1.38 -5.73
N ALA A 110 -8.41 -0.58 -6.46
CA ALA A 110 -8.66 -0.23 -7.85
C ALA A 110 -7.84 -1.08 -8.84
N ARG A 111 -8.42 -2.17 -9.32
CA ARG A 111 -7.77 -3.08 -10.28
C ARG A 111 -7.31 -2.41 -11.57
N SER A 112 -8.02 -1.39 -12.06
CA SER A 112 -7.68 -0.67 -13.29
C SER A 112 -6.38 0.12 -13.19
N TYR A 113 -5.87 0.37 -12.00
CA TYR A 113 -4.62 1.10 -11.76
C TYR A 113 -3.37 0.21 -11.85
N PHE A 114 -3.54 -1.09 -12.11
CA PHE A 114 -2.46 -2.07 -12.20
C PHE A 114 -2.60 -2.91 -13.48
N HIS A 115 -1.49 -3.45 -13.96
CA HIS A 115 -1.54 -4.43 -15.04
C HIS A 115 -2.36 -5.65 -14.59
N HIS A 116 -3.19 -6.18 -15.50
CA HIS A 116 -4.05 -7.33 -15.21
C HIS A 116 -3.27 -8.62 -14.88
N HIS A 117 -1.99 -8.68 -15.22
CA HIS A 117 -1.08 -9.75 -14.86
C HIS A 117 -0.28 -9.47 -13.58
N SER A 118 -0.46 -8.33 -12.93
CA SER A 118 0.31 -7.99 -11.75
C SER A 118 0.04 -8.97 -10.62
N GLN A 119 1.09 -9.64 -10.17
CA GLN A 119 1.05 -10.61 -9.07
C GLN A 119 1.54 -10.02 -7.75
N ARG A 120 1.70 -8.70 -7.69
CA ARG A 120 2.25 -7.97 -6.55
C ARG A 120 1.19 -7.16 -5.79
N VAL A 121 -0.08 -7.33 -6.12
CA VAL A 121 -1.16 -6.51 -5.54
C VAL A 121 -2.16 -7.40 -4.81
N HIS A 122 -2.49 -7.04 -3.57
CA HIS A 122 -3.69 -7.50 -2.91
C HIS A 122 -4.78 -6.44 -3.07
N PHE A 123 -5.92 -6.85 -3.62
CA PHE A 123 -7.05 -5.96 -3.85
C PHE A 123 -8.10 -6.13 -2.75
N CYS A 124 -8.29 -5.06 -1.97
CA CYS A 124 -9.41 -4.97 -1.03
C CYS A 124 -10.73 -4.73 -1.77
N THR A 125 -11.84 -4.97 -1.09
CA THR A 125 -13.16 -4.57 -1.57
C THR A 125 -13.39 -3.09 -1.25
N ALA A 126 -13.63 -2.26 -2.27
CA ALA A 126 -13.77 -0.81 -2.13
C ALA A 126 -14.78 -0.38 -1.05
N GLY A 127 -15.91 -1.09 -0.95
CA GLY A 127 -16.97 -0.76 0.00
C GLY A 127 -16.68 -1.07 1.46
N THR A 128 -15.69 -1.91 1.74
CA THR A 128 -15.33 -2.32 3.11
C THR A 128 -13.93 -1.88 3.54
N GLY A 129 -13.02 -1.71 2.58
CA GLY A 129 -11.60 -1.66 2.86
C GLY A 129 -11.05 -3.03 3.31
N LEU A 130 -9.89 -3.01 3.95
CA LEU A 130 -9.21 -4.19 4.50
C LEU A 130 -10.08 -4.86 5.58
N THR A 131 -10.24 -6.17 5.48
CA THR A 131 -11.00 -6.98 6.46
C THR A 131 -10.19 -8.18 6.94
N GLU A 132 -10.65 -8.84 8.00
CA GLU A 132 -10.04 -10.10 8.49
C GLU A 132 -9.94 -11.17 7.39
N ARG A 133 -10.87 -11.16 6.43
CA ARG A 133 -10.88 -12.12 5.32
C ARG A 133 -9.75 -11.93 4.32
N ASP A 134 -9.19 -10.73 4.27
CA ASP A 134 -8.06 -10.40 3.39
C ASP A 134 -6.72 -10.89 3.94
N LEU A 135 -6.59 -11.02 5.25
CA LEU A 135 -5.32 -11.25 5.91
C LEU A 135 -4.61 -12.55 5.48
N PRO A 136 -5.29 -13.70 5.29
CA PRO A 136 -4.63 -14.91 4.82
C PRO A 136 -4.03 -14.75 3.41
N ALA A 137 -4.77 -14.13 2.48
CA ALA A 137 -4.29 -13.90 1.12
C ALA A 137 -3.14 -12.89 1.09
N LEU A 138 -3.21 -11.84 1.90
CA LEU A 138 -2.14 -10.86 2.06
C LEU A 138 -0.86 -11.51 2.62
N ALA A 139 -0.98 -12.35 3.64
CA ALA A 139 0.15 -13.10 4.19
C ALA A 139 0.79 -14.04 3.17
N GLN A 140 -0.01 -14.75 2.36
CA GLN A 140 0.47 -15.60 1.27
C GLN A 140 1.20 -14.79 0.19
N LEU A 141 0.70 -13.62 -0.17
CA LEU A 141 1.34 -12.73 -1.13
C LEU A 141 2.71 -12.28 -0.63
N ILE A 142 2.80 -11.85 0.63
CA ILE A 142 4.06 -11.44 1.26
C ILE A 142 5.07 -12.61 1.27
N ALA A 143 4.64 -13.80 1.66
CA ALA A 143 5.50 -14.99 1.70
C ALA A 143 6.02 -15.36 0.31
N ARG A 144 5.15 -15.33 -0.71
CA ARG A 144 5.51 -15.62 -2.10
C ARG A 144 6.55 -14.62 -2.63
N ILE A 145 6.36 -13.32 -2.42
CA ILE A 145 7.32 -12.31 -2.89
C ILE A 145 8.68 -12.51 -2.21
N ARG A 146 8.71 -12.78 -0.92
CA ARG A 146 9.96 -13.05 -0.20
C ARG A 146 10.72 -14.27 -0.75
N SER A 147 10.00 -15.35 -1.08
CA SER A 147 10.63 -16.57 -1.59
C SER A 147 11.21 -16.39 -3.00
N HIS A 148 10.56 -15.62 -3.86
CA HIS A 148 11.06 -15.34 -5.21
C HIS A 148 12.34 -14.49 -5.21
N ASP A 149 12.38 -13.49 -4.32
CA ASP A 149 13.55 -12.59 -4.25
C ASP A 149 14.74 -13.21 -3.50
N SER A 150 14.51 -14.29 -2.71
CA SER A 150 15.60 -15.06 -2.07
C SER A 150 16.27 -16.06 -3.03
N ALA A 151 15.68 -16.30 -4.21
CA ALA A 151 16.16 -17.25 -5.21
C ALA A 151 16.85 -16.57 -6.42
N ALA A 152 16.92 -15.25 -6.44
CA ALA A 152 17.59 -14.44 -7.46
C ALA A 152 18.92 -13.89 -6.95
#